data_ca2ec138a26a0e4784f93983e63ca21b
#
_entry.id   ca2ec138a26a0e4784f93983e63ca21b
#
_cell.length_a   1.000
_cell.length_b   1.000
_cell.length_c   1.000
_cell.angle_alpha   90.00
_cell.angle_beta   90.00
_cell.angle_gamma   90.00
#
_symmetry.space_group_name_H-M   'P 1'
#
loop_
_entity.id
_entity.type
_entity.pdbx_description
1 polymer ?
#
loop_
_entity_poly.entity_id
_entity_poly.type
_entity_poly.pdbx_seq_one_letter_code
_entity_poly.pdbx_strand_id
1 'polypeptide(L)'
;MSSTSPAPREQRTPDPSAERVATDLAAVVGRLLRRLRTSSAESLLTPSQRSVLARLDEDGPATTAALARAELVRPQSMRLTLGALEEQGLVARAADPSDGRKSVVSISDAGRTTLAEVRAAKRNWLAETIAAELDGDERRTVAEAVALIGRLVEK
;
A
#
# COMPACT_ATOMS: atom_id res chain seq x y z
N MET A 1 -25.59 7.58 62.69
CA MET A 1 -24.78 8.50 61.86
C MET A 1 -24.06 7.65 60.85
N SER A 2 -24.65 7.50 59.65
CA SER A 2 -24.11 6.63 58.56
C SER A 2 -23.30 7.52 57.63
N SER A 3 -21.97 7.35 57.67
CA SER A 3 -21.07 8.03 56.75
C SER A 3 -21.06 7.27 55.42
N THR A 4 -21.70 7.80 54.43
CA THR A 4 -21.60 7.33 53.05
C THR A 4 -20.30 7.87 52.43
N SER A 5 -19.31 6.97 52.27
CA SER A 5 -18.08 7.29 51.55
C SER A 5 -18.36 7.45 50.05
N PRO A 6 -17.94 8.55 49.40
CA PRO A 6 -18.14 8.71 47.97
C PRO A 6 -17.22 7.72 47.21
N ALA A 7 -17.77 7.03 46.21
CA ALA A 7 -17.05 6.14 45.33
C ALA A 7 -15.94 6.91 44.56
N PRO A 8 -14.80 6.21 44.25
CA PRO A 8 -13.71 6.82 43.50
C PRO A 8 -14.21 7.25 42.12
N ARG A 9 -14.00 8.51 41.75
CA ARG A 9 -14.19 8.98 40.37
C ARG A 9 -13.20 8.26 39.47
N GLU A 10 -13.70 7.41 38.59
CA GLU A 10 -12.92 6.90 37.47
C GLU A 10 -12.26 8.09 36.77
N GLN A 11 -10.95 8.15 36.83
CA GLN A 11 -10.15 9.13 36.10
C GLN A 11 -10.28 8.79 34.60
N ARG A 12 -11.25 9.43 33.91
CA ARG A 12 -11.32 9.37 32.45
C ARG A 12 -9.99 9.91 31.92
N THR A 13 -9.23 9.04 31.28
CA THR A 13 -8.06 9.46 30.51
C THR A 13 -8.52 10.52 29.51
N PRO A 14 -7.89 11.72 29.44
CA PRO A 14 -8.30 12.74 28.50
C PRO A 14 -8.22 12.19 27.07
N ASP A 15 -9.20 12.55 26.23
CA ASP A 15 -9.23 12.15 24.83
C ASP A 15 -7.93 12.60 24.13
N PRO A 16 -7.28 11.71 23.36
CA PRO A 16 -6.04 12.06 22.68
C PRO A 16 -6.30 13.15 21.63
N SER A 17 -5.42 14.15 21.56
CA SER A 17 -5.54 15.21 20.54
C SER A 17 -5.35 14.63 19.15
N ALA A 18 -6.01 15.24 18.14
CA ALA A 18 -5.86 14.83 16.73
C ALA A 18 -4.40 14.85 16.26
N GLU A 19 -3.61 15.82 16.71
CA GLU A 19 -2.17 15.94 16.39
C GLU A 19 -1.35 14.75 16.91
N ARG A 20 -1.66 14.32 18.13
CA ARG A 20 -0.97 13.16 18.73
C ARG A 20 -1.34 11.88 17.98
N VAL A 21 -2.62 11.67 17.70
CA VAL A 21 -3.09 10.50 16.93
C VAL A 21 -2.47 10.49 15.54
N ALA A 22 -2.39 11.65 14.85
CA ALA A 22 -1.77 11.75 13.53
C ALA A 22 -0.27 11.38 13.57
N THR A 23 0.46 11.85 14.58
CA THR A 23 1.88 11.56 14.76
C THR A 23 2.11 10.05 14.99
N ASP A 24 1.36 9.46 15.90
CA ASP A 24 1.48 8.05 16.26
C ASP A 24 1.09 7.15 15.09
N LEU A 25 -0.01 7.48 14.39
CA LEU A 25 -0.47 6.76 13.20
C LEU A 25 0.58 6.80 12.10
N ALA A 26 1.12 7.97 11.77
CA ALA A 26 2.16 8.11 10.74
C ALA A 26 3.41 7.27 11.06
N ALA A 27 3.83 7.26 12.33
CA ALA A 27 4.95 6.46 12.80
C ALA A 27 4.69 4.96 12.69
N VAL A 28 3.49 4.49 13.10
CA VAL A 28 3.11 3.07 13.02
C VAL A 28 3.00 2.60 11.58
N VAL A 29 2.30 3.36 10.73
CA VAL A 29 2.15 3.07 9.30
C VAL A 29 3.52 3.00 8.62
N GLY A 30 4.42 3.94 8.91
CA GLY A 30 5.78 3.94 8.38
C GLY A 30 6.57 2.67 8.77
N ARG A 31 6.45 2.19 10.02
CA ARG A 31 7.07 0.93 10.45
C ARG A 31 6.45 -0.28 9.78
N LEU A 32 5.12 -0.33 9.68
CA LEU A 32 4.40 -1.41 9.02
C LEU A 32 4.79 -1.52 7.54
N LEU A 33 4.83 -0.41 6.82
CA LEU A 33 5.24 -0.39 5.42
C LEU A 33 6.70 -0.84 5.22
N ARG A 34 7.60 -0.51 6.15
CA ARG A 34 8.99 -1.04 6.12
C ARG A 34 9.00 -2.56 6.30
N ARG A 35 8.26 -3.06 7.28
CA ARG A 35 8.15 -4.50 7.55
C ARG A 35 7.58 -5.27 6.35
N LEU A 36 6.49 -4.77 5.76
CA LEU A 36 5.89 -5.34 4.55
C LEU A 36 6.83 -5.33 3.33
N ARG A 37 7.77 -4.39 3.27
CA ARG A 37 8.80 -4.38 2.21
C ARG A 37 9.85 -5.44 2.42
N THR A 38 10.25 -5.70 3.66
CA THR A 38 11.28 -6.72 3.97
C THR A 38 10.70 -8.14 3.97
N SER A 39 9.45 -8.34 4.36
CA SER A 39 8.80 -9.65 4.32
C SER A 39 8.53 -10.16 2.89
N SER A 40 8.56 -9.27 1.91
CA SER A 40 8.50 -9.62 0.49
C SER A 40 9.90 -9.61 -0.17
N ALA A 41 10.96 -9.89 0.58
CA ALA A 41 12.34 -9.91 0.10
C ALA A 41 12.59 -10.93 -1.03
N GLU A 42 11.73 -11.93 -1.18
CA GLU A 42 11.72 -12.85 -2.32
C GLU A 42 10.95 -12.31 -3.54
N SER A 43 10.44 -11.07 -3.48
CA SER A 43 9.76 -10.46 -4.62
C SER A 43 10.75 -10.19 -5.74
N LEU A 44 10.53 -10.81 -6.89
CA LEU A 44 11.24 -10.58 -8.16
C LEU A 44 11.14 -9.12 -8.64
N LEU A 45 10.32 -8.29 -7.97
CA LEU A 45 10.02 -6.91 -8.35
C LEU A 45 10.61 -5.90 -7.38
N THR A 46 11.30 -4.90 -7.90
CA THR A 46 11.68 -3.72 -7.13
C THR A 46 10.45 -2.87 -6.73
N PRO A 47 10.55 -1.98 -5.73
CA PRO A 47 9.46 -1.07 -5.37
C PRO A 47 8.94 -0.25 -6.56
N SER A 48 9.83 0.27 -7.42
CA SER A 48 9.45 1.04 -8.61
C SER A 48 8.71 0.19 -9.64
N GLN A 49 9.17 -1.05 -9.88
CA GLN A 49 8.50 -1.98 -10.78
C GLN A 49 7.07 -2.30 -10.30
N ARG A 50 6.90 -2.55 -8.99
CA ARG A 50 5.57 -2.79 -8.42
C ARG A 50 4.63 -1.61 -8.56
N SER A 51 5.14 -0.39 -8.31
CA SER A 51 4.34 0.84 -8.44
C SER A 51 3.86 1.02 -9.88
N VAL A 52 4.74 0.85 -10.85
CA VAL A 52 4.42 0.94 -12.27
C VAL A 52 3.39 -0.12 -12.69
N LEU A 53 3.58 -1.39 -12.29
CA LEU A 53 2.64 -2.46 -12.61
C LEU A 53 1.26 -2.21 -11.98
N ALA A 54 1.21 -1.75 -10.72
CA ALA A 54 -0.04 -1.42 -10.03
C ALA A 54 -0.79 -0.30 -10.78
N ARG A 55 -0.08 0.75 -11.18
CA ARG A 55 -0.68 1.85 -11.94
C ARG A 55 -1.20 1.40 -13.31
N LEU A 56 -0.44 0.59 -14.03
CA LEU A 56 -0.89 0.05 -15.32
C LEU A 56 -2.10 -0.90 -15.18
N ASP A 57 -2.21 -1.58 -14.05
CA ASP A 57 -3.35 -2.44 -13.73
C ASP A 57 -4.62 -1.63 -13.38
N GLU A 58 -4.46 -0.52 -12.67
CA GLU A 58 -5.55 0.33 -12.16
C GLU A 58 -6.02 1.36 -13.20
N ASP A 59 -5.07 2.07 -13.83
CA ASP A 59 -5.34 3.22 -14.72
C ASP A 59 -5.32 2.81 -16.21
N GLY A 60 -4.87 1.60 -16.54
CA GLY A 60 -4.74 1.11 -17.90
C GLY A 60 -3.45 1.53 -18.61
N PRO A 61 -3.37 1.35 -19.96
CA PRO A 61 -2.19 1.64 -20.74
C PRO A 61 -1.78 3.11 -20.69
N ALA A 62 -0.47 3.36 -20.59
CA ALA A 62 0.06 4.71 -20.46
C ALA A 62 1.39 4.89 -21.23
N THR A 63 1.70 6.13 -21.62
CA THR A 63 3.00 6.46 -22.21
C THR A 63 4.10 6.50 -21.13
N THR A 64 5.36 6.24 -21.52
CA THR A 64 6.51 6.38 -20.62
C THR A 64 6.55 7.75 -19.92
N ALA A 65 6.21 8.81 -20.64
CA ALA A 65 6.21 10.17 -20.09
C ALA A 65 5.08 10.38 -19.06
N ALA A 66 3.90 9.80 -19.29
CA ALA A 66 2.79 9.85 -18.34
C ALA A 66 3.15 9.09 -17.05
N LEU A 67 3.71 7.89 -17.18
CA LEU A 67 4.18 7.09 -16.02
C LEU A 67 5.28 7.81 -15.24
N ALA A 68 6.25 8.42 -15.93
CA ALA A 68 7.31 9.17 -15.27
C ALA A 68 6.78 10.34 -14.44
N ARG A 69 5.78 11.07 -14.95
CA ARG A 69 5.11 12.16 -14.23
C ARG A 69 4.32 11.65 -13.04
N ALA A 70 3.55 10.58 -13.23
CA ALA A 70 2.72 10.00 -12.18
C ALA A 70 3.54 9.42 -11.01
N GLU A 71 4.70 8.84 -11.31
CA GLU A 71 5.63 8.28 -10.32
C GLU A 71 6.65 9.32 -9.79
N LEU A 72 6.59 10.58 -10.26
CA LEU A 72 7.50 11.66 -9.87
C LEU A 72 8.98 11.30 -10.08
N VAL A 73 9.28 10.57 -11.15
CA VAL A 73 10.64 10.17 -11.53
C VAL A 73 11.07 10.79 -12.85
N ARG A 74 12.37 10.82 -13.12
CA ARG A 74 12.91 11.27 -14.39
C ARG A 74 12.52 10.30 -15.52
N PRO A 75 12.25 10.76 -16.75
CA PRO A 75 11.89 9.91 -17.89
C PRO A 75 12.91 8.80 -18.17
N GLN A 76 14.19 9.08 -17.96
CA GLN A 76 15.25 8.07 -18.13
C GLN A 76 15.16 6.94 -17.10
N SER A 77 14.88 7.26 -15.83
CA SER A 77 14.66 6.24 -14.79
C SER A 77 13.45 5.38 -15.12
N MET A 78 12.36 6.01 -15.61
CA MET A 78 11.16 5.28 -16.02
C MET A 78 11.46 4.33 -17.19
N ARG A 79 12.26 4.76 -18.18
CA ARG A 79 12.66 3.89 -19.31
C ARG A 79 13.40 2.65 -18.83
N LEU A 80 14.33 2.80 -17.87
CA LEU A 80 15.06 1.67 -17.27
C LEU A 80 14.12 0.71 -16.55
N THR A 81 13.20 1.24 -15.75
CA THR A 81 12.19 0.42 -15.04
C THR A 81 11.30 -0.34 -16.02
N LEU A 82 10.82 0.31 -17.08
CA LEU A 82 10.00 -0.33 -18.10
C LEU A 82 10.79 -1.34 -18.93
N GLY A 83 12.05 -1.04 -19.29
CA GLY A 83 12.92 -2.00 -20.00
C GLY A 83 13.07 -3.29 -19.22
N ALA A 84 13.36 -3.21 -17.91
CA ALA A 84 13.46 -4.39 -17.06
C ALA A 84 12.13 -5.17 -16.92
N LEU A 85 11.00 -4.50 -16.93
CA LEU A 85 9.67 -5.14 -16.92
C LEU A 85 9.35 -5.80 -18.28
N GLU A 86 9.75 -5.19 -19.40
CA GLU A 86 9.62 -5.76 -20.76
C GLU A 86 10.47 -7.01 -20.91
N GLU A 87 11.73 -7.00 -20.46
CA GLU A 87 12.63 -8.15 -20.47
C GLU A 87 12.08 -9.34 -19.68
N GLN A 88 11.34 -9.06 -18.59
CA GLN A 88 10.66 -10.07 -17.78
C GLN A 88 9.29 -10.49 -18.37
N GLY A 89 8.83 -9.87 -19.46
CA GLY A 89 7.52 -10.14 -20.06
C GLY A 89 6.33 -9.66 -19.24
N LEU A 90 6.54 -8.77 -18.26
CA LEU A 90 5.49 -8.30 -17.35
C LEU A 90 4.69 -7.11 -17.89
N VAL A 91 5.23 -6.43 -18.90
CA VAL A 91 4.55 -5.38 -19.66
C VAL A 91 4.76 -5.59 -21.14
N ALA A 92 3.87 -5.07 -21.97
CA ALA A 92 3.95 -5.05 -23.41
C ALA A 92 3.87 -3.61 -23.93
N ARG A 93 4.56 -3.33 -25.01
CA ARG A 93 4.55 -2.03 -25.69
C ARG A 93 3.82 -2.13 -27.02
N ALA A 94 2.95 -1.16 -27.31
CA ALA A 94 2.23 -1.07 -28.56
C ALA A 94 2.18 0.38 -29.07
N ALA A 95 1.87 0.58 -30.32
CA ALA A 95 1.55 1.91 -30.84
C ALA A 95 0.25 2.42 -30.16
N ASP A 96 0.20 3.72 -29.89
CA ASP A 96 -1.02 4.35 -29.35
C ASP A 96 -2.13 4.28 -30.42
N PRO A 97 -3.33 3.76 -30.08
CA PRO A 97 -4.43 3.66 -31.03
C PRO A 97 -4.90 5.02 -31.58
N SER A 98 -4.69 6.11 -30.84
CA SER A 98 -5.09 7.47 -31.22
C SER A 98 -3.99 8.26 -31.93
N ASP A 99 -2.71 7.89 -31.71
CA ASP A 99 -1.56 8.56 -32.32
C ASP A 99 -0.42 7.52 -32.46
N GLY A 100 -0.35 6.88 -33.63
CA GLY A 100 0.64 5.84 -33.94
C GLY A 100 2.12 6.28 -33.83
N ARG A 101 2.39 7.57 -33.62
CA ARG A 101 3.73 8.08 -33.33
C ARG A 101 4.13 7.91 -31.88
N LYS A 102 3.15 7.67 -30.99
CA LYS A 102 3.34 7.45 -29.55
C LYS A 102 3.31 5.96 -29.28
N SER A 103 4.08 5.55 -28.27
CA SER A 103 4.07 4.19 -27.75
C SER A 103 3.45 4.18 -26.37
N VAL A 104 2.51 3.29 -26.16
CA VAL A 104 1.90 3.00 -24.85
C VAL A 104 2.41 1.68 -24.31
N VAL A 105 2.50 1.61 -23.00
CA VAL A 105 2.86 0.41 -22.26
C VAL A 105 1.62 -0.08 -21.54
N SER A 106 1.37 -1.37 -21.58
CA SER A 106 0.29 -2.05 -20.85
C SER A 106 0.85 -3.18 -20.01
N ILE A 107 0.17 -3.51 -18.91
CA ILE A 107 0.50 -4.71 -18.12
C ILE A 107 0.11 -5.96 -18.91
N SER A 108 0.98 -6.97 -18.91
CA SER A 108 0.69 -8.30 -19.49
C SER A 108 -0.08 -9.18 -18.50
N ASP A 109 -0.60 -10.32 -18.97
CA ASP A 109 -1.22 -11.31 -18.08
C ASP A 109 -0.21 -11.87 -17.06
N ALA A 110 1.03 -12.09 -17.45
CA ALA A 110 2.12 -12.46 -16.55
C ALA A 110 2.37 -11.35 -15.51
N GLY A 111 2.34 -10.08 -15.92
CA GLY A 111 2.47 -8.95 -15.01
C GLY A 111 1.35 -8.87 -13.98
N ARG A 112 0.10 -9.11 -14.39
CA ARG A 112 -1.05 -9.16 -13.46
C ARG A 112 -0.91 -10.30 -12.45
N THR A 113 -0.52 -11.49 -12.94
CA THR A 113 -0.29 -12.65 -12.08
C THR A 113 0.80 -12.38 -11.06
N THR A 114 1.95 -11.88 -11.48
CA THR A 114 3.07 -11.55 -10.59
C THR A 114 2.67 -10.48 -9.56
N LEU A 115 1.93 -9.44 -9.97
CA LEU A 115 1.43 -8.41 -9.07
C LEU A 115 0.46 -8.98 -8.03
N ALA A 116 -0.44 -9.88 -8.43
CA ALA A 116 -1.38 -10.56 -7.55
C ALA A 116 -0.67 -11.45 -6.52
N GLU A 117 0.35 -12.19 -6.93
CA GLU A 117 1.19 -13.01 -6.05
C GLU A 117 1.91 -12.16 -4.98
N VAL A 118 2.51 -11.04 -5.40
CA VAL A 118 3.15 -10.09 -4.45
C VAL A 118 2.14 -9.52 -3.47
N ARG A 119 0.94 -9.16 -3.94
CA ARG A 119 -0.16 -8.67 -3.06
C ARG A 119 -0.62 -9.77 -2.10
N ALA A 120 -0.73 -11.02 -2.56
CA ALA A 120 -1.13 -12.16 -1.74
C ALA A 120 -0.09 -12.47 -0.65
N ALA A 121 1.18 -12.50 -0.98
CA ALA A 121 2.26 -12.74 -0.02
C ALA A 121 2.24 -11.72 1.15
N LYS A 122 2.02 -10.44 0.83
CA LYS A 122 1.89 -9.39 1.85
C LYS A 122 0.67 -9.58 2.75
N ARG A 123 -0.48 -9.93 2.15
CA ARG A 123 -1.70 -10.20 2.93
C ARG A 123 -1.53 -11.41 3.83
N ASN A 124 -0.93 -12.48 3.33
CA ASN A 124 -0.71 -13.71 4.09
C ASN A 124 0.22 -13.44 5.28
N TRP A 125 1.36 -12.77 5.05
CA TRP A 125 2.26 -12.39 6.13
C TRP A 125 1.55 -11.53 7.20
N LEU A 126 0.75 -10.56 6.80
CA LEU A 126 0.02 -9.70 7.74
C LEU A 126 -1.05 -10.50 8.50
N ALA A 127 -1.76 -11.38 7.83
CA ALA A 127 -2.77 -12.24 8.45
C ALA A 127 -2.15 -13.19 9.48
N GLU A 128 -1.02 -13.81 9.16
CA GLU A 128 -0.27 -14.67 10.08
C GLU A 128 0.23 -13.88 11.29
N THR A 129 0.78 -12.69 11.07
CA THR A 129 1.25 -11.81 12.16
C THR A 129 0.09 -11.39 13.07
N ILE A 130 -1.05 -10.98 12.50
CA ILE A 130 -2.25 -10.63 13.27
C ILE A 130 -2.76 -11.83 14.07
N ALA A 131 -2.78 -13.02 13.47
CA ALA A 131 -3.24 -14.23 14.16
C ALA A 131 -2.33 -14.64 15.32
N ALA A 132 -1.02 -14.42 15.20
CA ALA A 132 -0.03 -14.78 16.21
C ALA A 132 0.03 -13.76 17.37
N GLU A 133 -0.12 -12.46 17.07
CA GLU A 133 0.16 -11.39 18.03
C GLU A 133 -1.10 -10.83 18.70
N LEU A 134 -2.30 -10.99 18.10
CA LEU A 134 -3.53 -10.37 18.58
C LEU A 134 -4.57 -11.42 18.97
N ASP A 135 -5.23 -11.20 20.11
CA ASP A 135 -6.40 -11.97 20.51
C ASP A 135 -7.68 -11.53 19.75
N GLY A 136 -8.84 -12.13 20.10
CA GLY A 136 -10.10 -11.85 19.42
C GLY A 136 -10.63 -10.42 19.62
N ASP A 137 -10.41 -9.86 20.82
CA ASP A 137 -10.88 -8.51 21.15
C ASP A 137 -9.99 -7.44 20.52
N GLU A 138 -8.69 -7.67 20.54
CA GLU A 138 -7.70 -6.83 19.87
C GLU A 138 -7.91 -6.81 18.34
N ARG A 139 -8.23 -7.95 17.74
CA ARG A 139 -8.57 -8.02 16.31
C ARG A 139 -9.82 -7.22 15.96
N ARG A 140 -10.83 -7.22 16.83
CA ARG A 140 -12.03 -6.35 16.63
C ARG A 140 -11.66 -4.87 16.69
N THR A 141 -10.87 -4.48 17.68
CA THR A 141 -10.38 -3.10 17.83
C THR A 141 -9.59 -2.64 16.60
N VAL A 142 -8.69 -3.49 16.10
CA VAL A 142 -7.93 -3.19 14.87
C VAL A 142 -8.86 -3.08 13.65
N ALA A 143 -9.87 -3.95 13.52
CA ALA A 143 -10.83 -3.87 12.41
C ALA A 143 -11.62 -2.55 12.44
N GLU A 144 -12.05 -2.09 13.59
CA GLU A 144 -12.70 -0.78 13.77
C GLU A 144 -11.75 0.36 13.40
N ALA A 145 -10.50 0.30 13.87
CA ALA A 145 -9.49 1.31 13.53
C ALA A 145 -9.23 1.37 12.02
N VAL A 146 -9.14 0.23 11.33
CA VAL A 146 -8.97 0.16 9.87
C VAL A 146 -10.13 0.83 9.15
N ALA A 147 -11.38 0.62 9.59
CA ALA A 147 -12.55 1.28 9.01
C ALA A 147 -12.50 2.81 9.20
N LEU A 148 -12.05 3.29 10.38
CA LEU A 148 -11.86 4.71 10.64
C LEU A 148 -10.76 5.33 9.77
N ILE A 149 -9.62 4.64 9.62
CA ILE A 149 -8.50 5.07 8.79
C ILE A 149 -8.91 5.11 7.31
N GLY A 150 -9.68 4.11 6.84
CA GLY A 150 -10.22 4.09 5.48
C GLY A 150 -10.94 5.38 5.11
N ARG A 151 -11.79 5.90 6.00
CA ARG A 151 -12.49 7.18 5.79
C ARG A 151 -11.59 8.40 5.62
N LEU A 152 -10.33 8.34 6.09
CA LEU A 152 -9.38 9.45 5.93
C LEU A 152 -8.76 9.50 4.53
N VAL A 153 -8.75 8.38 3.81
CA VAL A 153 -8.11 8.26 2.48
C VAL A 153 -9.11 8.28 1.32
N GLU A 154 -10.42 8.18 1.60
CA GLU A 154 -11.51 8.23 0.61
C GLU A 154 -11.96 9.67 0.27
N LYS A 155 -11.27 10.70 0.79
CA LYS A 155 -11.51 12.11 0.48
C LYS A 155 -10.53 12.53 -0.62
#